data_bd0973961b16c6ae45cec9fb398e1b82
#
_entry.id   bd0973961b16c6ae45cec9fb398e1b82
#
_cell.length_a   1.000
_cell.length_b   1.000
_cell.length_c   1.000
_cell.angle_alpha   90.00
_cell.angle_beta   90.00
_cell.angle_gamma   90.00
#
_symmetry.space_group_name_H-M   'P 1'
#
loop_
_entity.id
_entity.type
_entity.pdbx_description
1 polymer ?
#
loop_
_entity_poly.entity_id
_entity_poly.type
_entity_poly.pdbx_seq_one_letter_code
_entity_poly.pdbx_strand_id
1 'polypeptide(L)'
;MLNKKKRSRNAQKANVQRAKAQDAFSNALARLGFGTPNLLEGTQYIKQCLTRDYATLNALYRESWIVRRIIDIIPGDMLKNGFHLNTELSPDLLQQFERELRNTQLIDKIRKGLKWGRLYGGALGVMLIKGQGDNLEEPLNYDLILPGDFAGLMVFDRWNGVSPSSELVDDIDDPEYGLPDYYVVTDTASGLMTRVHHSRCVRFIGNDLPYWEEMSEIYWGASILESVFDELKKRDNVSWNIAQLTFMANLRVLKMSDLGQLLASTDTASQQELYRTLMAQNHIMN
;
A
#
# COMPACT_ATOMS: atom_id res chain seq x y z
N MET A 1 -22.98 14.99 -61.90
CA MET A 1 -22.50 15.47 -60.58
C MET A 1 -22.35 14.40 -59.52
N LEU A 2 -23.05 13.28 -59.56
CA LEU A 2 -22.98 12.20 -58.53
C LEU A 2 -21.63 11.43 -58.48
N ASN A 3 -20.91 11.31 -59.59
CA ASN A 3 -19.64 10.57 -59.64
C ASN A 3 -18.46 11.29 -58.96
N LYS A 4 -18.47 12.62 -58.95
CA LYS A 4 -17.42 13.41 -58.23
C LYS A 4 -17.51 13.31 -56.71
N LYS A 5 -18.74 13.27 -56.15
CA LYS A 5 -18.97 13.11 -54.69
C LYS A 5 -18.59 11.71 -54.21
N LYS A 6 -18.80 10.64 -55.02
CA LYS A 6 -18.40 9.27 -54.65
C LYS A 6 -16.88 9.10 -54.63
N ARG A 7 -16.14 9.70 -55.58
CA ARG A 7 -14.67 9.68 -55.64
C ARG A 7 -14.05 10.44 -54.46
N SER A 8 -14.62 11.58 -54.08
CA SER A 8 -14.14 12.36 -52.93
C SER A 8 -14.35 11.62 -51.60
N ARG A 9 -15.49 10.96 -51.42
CA ARG A 9 -15.77 10.14 -50.19
C ARG A 9 -14.86 8.91 -50.11
N ASN A 10 -14.54 8.27 -51.21
CA ASN A 10 -13.64 7.13 -51.23
C ASN A 10 -12.17 7.55 -50.98
N ALA A 11 -11.75 8.71 -51.49
CA ALA A 11 -10.45 9.28 -51.21
C ALA A 11 -10.31 9.71 -49.73
N GLN A 12 -11.36 10.29 -49.12
CA GLN A 12 -11.37 10.59 -47.68
C GLN A 12 -11.35 9.34 -46.81
N LYS A 13 -12.10 8.30 -47.19
CA LYS A 13 -12.06 7.00 -46.43
C LYS A 13 -10.69 6.32 -46.55
N ALA A 14 -10.05 6.36 -47.73
CA ALA A 14 -8.71 5.83 -47.92
C ALA A 14 -7.65 6.62 -47.15
N ASN A 15 -7.77 7.96 -47.06
CA ASN A 15 -6.87 8.79 -46.25
C ASN A 15 -7.08 8.58 -44.74
N VAL A 16 -8.31 8.38 -44.26
CA VAL A 16 -8.60 8.04 -42.85
C VAL A 16 -8.08 6.65 -42.52
N GLN A 17 -8.17 5.68 -43.45
CA GLN A 17 -7.57 4.35 -43.22
C GLN A 17 -6.04 4.40 -43.28
N ARG A 18 -5.43 5.23 -44.13
CA ARG A 18 -3.98 5.43 -44.15
C ARG A 18 -3.48 6.15 -42.90
N ALA A 19 -4.18 7.17 -42.41
CA ALA A 19 -3.85 7.82 -41.16
C ALA A 19 -3.92 6.84 -39.96
N LYS A 20 -4.97 5.97 -39.90
CA LYS A 20 -5.06 4.92 -38.92
C LYS A 20 -3.97 3.85 -39.02
N ALA A 21 -3.46 3.56 -40.22
CA ALA A 21 -2.40 2.60 -40.46
C ALA A 21 -0.99 3.16 -40.15
N GLN A 22 -0.82 4.48 -40.18
CA GLN A 22 0.45 5.12 -39.85
C GLN A 22 0.67 5.28 -38.35
N ASP A 23 -0.40 5.24 -37.54
CA ASP A 23 -0.34 5.40 -36.09
C ASP A 23 -0.14 4.08 -35.34
N ALA A 24 -0.19 2.96 -36.02
CA ALA A 24 0.01 1.64 -35.43
C ALA A 24 1.40 1.10 -35.77
N PHE A 25 2.42 1.57 -35.09
CA PHE A 25 3.72 0.92 -35.10
C PHE A 25 3.62 -0.41 -34.33
N SER A 26 3.59 -1.52 -35.06
CA SER A 26 3.63 -2.86 -34.49
C SER A 26 4.99 -3.49 -34.70
N ASN A 27 5.67 -3.85 -33.63
CA ASN A 27 6.92 -4.60 -33.66
C ASN A 27 6.65 -6.03 -33.18
N ALA A 28 6.64 -6.98 -34.11
CA ALA A 28 6.37 -8.38 -33.82
C ALA A 28 7.42 -9.03 -32.85
N LEU A 29 8.69 -8.58 -32.93
CA LEU A 29 9.77 -9.06 -32.05
C LEU A 29 9.62 -8.53 -30.61
N ALA A 30 9.20 -7.28 -30.47
CA ALA A 30 9.02 -6.66 -29.15
C ALA A 30 7.56 -6.76 -28.65
N ARG A 31 6.65 -7.36 -29.44
CA ARG A 31 5.18 -7.39 -29.21
C ARG A 31 4.56 -6.01 -28.99
N LEU A 32 5.24 -4.95 -29.38
CA LEU A 32 4.71 -3.60 -29.35
C LEU A 32 3.63 -3.45 -30.43
N GLY A 33 2.46 -2.96 -30.06
CA GLY A 33 1.33 -2.75 -30.96
C GLY A 33 0.38 -3.95 -31.11
N PHE A 34 0.65 -5.11 -30.51
CA PHE A 34 -0.25 -6.26 -30.49
C PHE A 34 -1.08 -6.26 -29.20
N GLY A 35 -2.15 -5.46 -29.17
CA GLY A 35 -3.07 -5.44 -28.03
C GLY A 35 -2.51 -4.86 -26.72
N THR A 36 -1.31 -4.32 -26.73
CA THR A 36 -0.75 -3.58 -25.60
C THR A 36 -1.04 -2.08 -25.78
N PRO A 37 -1.49 -1.37 -24.75
CA PRO A 37 -1.63 0.08 -24.80
C PRO A 37 -0.29 0.71 -25.20
N ASN A 38 -0.35 1.72 -26.05
CA ASN A 38 0.83 2.48 -26.47
C ASN A 38 1.49 3.09 -25.22
N LEU A 39 2.74 2.75 -24.97
CA LEU A 39 3.51 3.29 -23.83
C LEU A 39 3.64 4.82 -23.87
N LEU A 40 3.47 5.44 -25.03
CA LEU A 40 3.47 6.91 -25.22
C LEU A 40 2.12 7.55 -24.89
N GLU A 41 1.04 6.78 -24.86
CA GLU A 41 -0.32 7.24 -24.49
C GLU A 41 -0.67 6.88 -23.05
N GLY A 42 0.30 6.37 -22.31
CA GLY A 42 0.10 5.64 -21.06
C GLY A 42 -0.10 6.47 -19.79
N THR A 43 -0.48 7.73 -19.87
CA THR A 43 -0.92 8.47 -18.68
C THR A 43 -2.43 8.31 -18.47
N GLN A 44 -2.88 7.09 -18.27
CA GLN A 44 -4.23 6.84 -17.76
C GLN A 44 -4.16 6.76 -16.23
N TYR A 45 -4.80 7.70 -15.57
CA TYR A 45 -5.02 7.64 -14.12
C TYR A 45 -6.12 6.61 -13.84
N ILE A 46 -5.73 5.34 -13.75
CA ILE A 46 -6.65 4.28 -13.37
C ILE A 46 -6.79 4.31 -11.86
N LYS A 47 -8.01 4.46 -11.36
CA LYS A 47 -8.29 4.35 -9.92
C LYS A 47 -7.94 2.92 -9.47
N GLN A 48 -6.82 2.79 -8.79
CA GLN A 48 -6.42 1.55 -8.15
C GLN A 48 -6.89 1.63 -6.70
N CYS A 49 -7.96 0.94 -6.34
CA CYS A 49 -8.43 0.87 -4.95
C CYS A 49 -7.48 -0.02 -4.11
N LEU A 50 -6.20 0.31 -4.08
CA LEU A 50 -5.19 -0.43 -3.32
C LEU A 50 -5.52 -0.47 -1.83
N THR A 51 -6.14 0.58 -1.32
CA THR A 51 -6.59 0.67 0.08
C THR A 51 -7.45 -0.51 0.49
N ARG A 52 -8.26 -1.07 -0.42
CA ARG A 52 -9.14 -2.21 -0.17
C ARG A 52 -8.44 -3.57 -0.26
N ASP A 53 -7.26 -3.61 -0.82
CA ASP A 53 -6.46 -4.84 -0.90
C ASP A 53 -5.46 -4.91 0.24
N TYR A 54 -5.96 -5.25 1.44
CA TYR A 54 -5.12 -5.35 2.64
C TYR A 54 -4.03 -6.42 2.51
N ALA A 55 -4.26 -7.47 1.72
CA ALA A 55 -3.28 -8.54 1.53
C ALA A 55 -2.04 -8.02 0.79
N THR A 56 -2.26 -7.26 -0.29
CA THR A 56 -1.17 -6.59 -1.02
C THR A 56 -0.48 -5.54 -0.15
N LEU A 57 -1.22 -4.74 0.62
CA LEU A 57 -0.64 -3.76 1.55
C LEU A 57 0.26 -4.45 2.59
N ASN A 58 -0.19 -5.57 3.16
CA ASN A 58 0.60 -6.37 4.11
C ASN A 58 1.87 -6.91 3.47
N ALA A 59 1.77 -7.50 2.28
CA ALA A 59 2.91 -8.02 1.55
C ALA A 59 3.93 -6.90 1.25
N LEU A 60 3.47 -5.77 0.74
CA LEU A 60 4.32 -4.60 0.47
C LEU A 60 5.04 -4.10 1.73
N TYR A 61 4.33 -3.98 2.86
CA TYR A 61 4.94 -3.51 4.10
C TYR A 61 5.96 -4.51 4.67
N ARG A 62 5.73 -5.81 4.49
CA ARG A 62 6.64 -6.86 4.99
C ARG A 62 7.86 -7.06 4.10
N GLU A 63 7.69 -7.01 2.79
CA GLU A 63 8.73 -7.38 1.81
C GLU A 63 9.53 -6.18 1.30
N SER A 64 8.90 -5.01 1.12
CA SER A 64 9.58 -3.84 0.59
C SER A 64 10.10 -2.93 1.71
N TRP A 65 11.42 -2.80 1.81
CA TRP A 65 12.06 -1.89 2.77
C TRP A 65 11.70 -0.41 2.51
N ILE A 66 11.48 -0.05 1.24
CA ILE A 66 11.08 1.33 0.86
C ILE A 66 9.68 1.64 1.38
N VAL A 67 8.73 0.73 1.14
CA VAL A 67 7.36 0.88 1.64
C VAL A 67 7.36 1.03 3.15
N ARG A 68 8.11 0.18 3.86
CA ARG A 68 8.28 0.30 5.31
C ARG A 68 8.83 1.67 5.69
N ARG A 69 9.83 2.17 4.97
CA ARG A 69 10.41 3.49 5.24
C ARG A 69 9.41 4.62 5.01
N ILE A 70 8.62 4.57 3.92
CA ILE A 70 7.56 5.55 3.62
C ILE A 70 6.53 5.62 4.75
N ILE A 71 6.11 4.47 5.26
CA ILE A 71 5.11 4.40 6.33
C ILE A 71 5.70 4.86 7.67
N ASP A 72 6.91 4.42 8.02
CA ASP A 72 7.45 4.53 9.38
C ASP A 72 8.12 5.87 9.67
N ILE A 73 8.68 6.57 8.64
CA ILE A 73 9.53 7.74 8.86
C ILE A 73 8.75 8.90 9.49
N ILE A 74 7.59 9.24 8.96
CA ILE A 74 6.84 10.41 9.43
C ILE A 74 6.34 10.21 10.86
N PRO A 75 5.66 9.10 11.23
CA PRO A 75 5.28 8.85 12.62
C PRO A 75 6.48 8.76 13.57
N GLY A 76 7.61 8.25 13.06
CA GLY A 76 8.85 8.19 13.82
C GLY A 76 9.40 9.58 14.14
N ASP A 77 9.45 10.46 13.15
CA ASP A 77 9.98 11.82 13.30
C ASP A 77 9.03 12.72 14.09
N MET A 78 7.71 12.60 13.88
CA MET A 78 6.71 13.35 14.65
C MET A 78 6.81 13.09 16.16
N LEU A 79 7.01 11.82 16.54
CA LEU A 79 7.00 11.40 17.94
C LEU A 79 8.41 11.16 18.51
N LYS A 80 9.46 11.63 17.82
CA LYS A 80 10.85 11.43 18.23
C LYS A 80 11.16 12.08 19.59
N ASN A 81 10.65 13.28 19.79
CA ASN A 81 10.91 14.07 20.99
C ASN A 81 9.82 13.90 22.07
N GLY A 82 8.80 13.06 21.80
CA GLY A 82 7.63 12.92 22.68
C GLY A 82 6.75 14.16 22.71
N PHE A 83 6.00 14.31 23.79
CA PHE A 83 5.16 15.48 24.03
C PHE A 83 5.79 16.33 25.15
N HIS A 84 5.91 17.62 24.92
CA HIS A 84 6.27 18.58 25.94
C HIS A 84 5.01 19.35 26.36
N LEU A 85 4.63 19.17 27.61
CA LEU A 85 3.52 19.91 28.18
C LEU A 85 4.05 21.26 28.68
N ASN A 86 3.52 22.34 28.11
CA ASN A 86 3.75 23.68 28.61
C ASN A 86 2.56 24.07 29.49
N THR A 87 2.71 23.99 30.78
CA THR A 87 1.61 24.15 31.75
C THR A 87 2.15 24.75 33.05
N GLU A 88 1.26 25.39 33.80
CA GLU A 88 1.55 25.93 35.13
C GLU A 88 1.48 24.88 36.27
N LEU A 89 1.38 23.58 35.91
CA LEU A 89 1.36 22.51 36.90
C LEU A 89 2.67 22.44 37.69
N SER A 90 2.56 21.96 38.95
CA SER A 90 3.74 21.76 39.77
C SER A 90 4.71 20.75 39.13
N PRO A 91 6.02 20.88 39.36
CA PRO A 91 7.02 19.94 38.85
C PRO A 91 6.76 18.47 39.21
N ASP A 92 6.18 18.23 40.37
CA ASP A 92 5.84 16.87 40.85
C ASP A 92 4.74 16.24 39.98
N LEU A 93 3.70 16.99 39.63
CA LEU A 93 2.63 16.54 38.77
C LEU A 93 3.12 16.30 37.33
N LEU A 94 4.04 17.13 36.84
CA LEU A 94 4.67 16.92 35.54
C LEU A 94 5.49 15.63 35.51
N GLN A 95 6.27 15.35 36.55
CA GLN A 95 7.01 14.08 36.66
C GLN A 95 6.08 12.88 36.73
N GLN A 96 4.96 13.01 37.47
CA GLN A 96 3.95 11.96 37.52
C GLN A 96 3.34 11.71 36.16
N PHE A 97 2.95 12.74 35.42
CA PHE A 97 2.42 12.65 34.08
C PHE A 97 3.42 11.97 33.11
N GLU A 98 4.70 12.41 33.11
CA GLU A 98 5.72 11.78 32.28
C GLU A 98 5.95 10.29 32.64
N ARG A 99 5.82 9.95 33.92
CA ARG A 99 5.93 8.56 34.40
C ARG A 99 4.77 7.72 33.87
N GLU A 100 3.55 8.25 33.93
CA GLU A 100 2.35 7.59 33.40
C GLU A 100 2.42 7.44 31.87
N LEU A 101 2.88 8.44 31.12
CA LEU A 101 3.12 8.34 29.67
C LEU A 101 4.07 7.18 29.33
N ARG A 102 5.13 7.00 30.14
CA ARG A 102 6.07 5.89 29.93
C ARG A 102 5.47 4.53 30.31
N ASN A 103 4.75 4.46 31.42
CA ASN A 103 4.13 3.21 31.91
C ASN A 103 3.09 2.69 30.95
N THR A 104 2.26 3.56 30.40
CA THR A 104 1.20 3.20 29.45
C THR A 104 1.71 3.00 28.02
N GLN A 105 3.00 3.33 27.74
CA GLN A 105 3.60 3.31 26.40
C GLN A 105 2.76 4.09 25.37
N LEU A 106 2.11 5.17 25.79
CA LEU A 106 1.15 5.90 25.00
C LEU A 106 1.77 6.40 23.68
N ILE A 107 2.99 6.93 23.71
CA ILE A 107 3.70 7.43 22.52
C ILE A 107 3.89 6.32 21.49
N ASP A 108 4.27 5.12 21.91
CA ASP A 108 4.45 3.98 21.01
C ASP A 108 3.13 3.48 20.44
N LYS A 109 2.05 3.53 21.22
CA LYS A 109 0.70 3.20 20.76
C LYS A 109 0.18 4.21 19.74
N ILE A 110 0.37 5.51 19.97
CA ILE A 110 0.03 6.57 19.00
C ILE A 110 0.86 6.40 17.73
N ARG A 111 2.18 6.16 17.86
CA ARG A 111 3.05 5.87 16.72
C ARG A 111 2.53 4.69 15.90
N LYS A 112 2.08 3.63 16.57
CA LYS A 112 1.48 2.47 15.92
C LYS A 112 0.19 2.84 15.19
N GLY A 113 -0.70 3.61 15.82
CA GLY A 113 -1.93 4.11 15.19
C GLY A 113 -1.66 4.92 13.93
N LEU A 114 -0.73 5.86 14.00
CA LEU A 114 -0.32 6.66 12.85
C LEU A 114 0.26 5.81 11.71
N LYS A 115 1.07 4.79 12.02
CA LYS A 115 1.60 3.85 11.01
C LYS A 115 0.49 3.07 10.32
N TRP A 116 -0.44 2.52 11.07
CA TRP A 116 -1.56 1.76 10.51
C TRP A 116 -2.55 2.65 9.78
N GLY A 117 -2.83 3.86 10.27
CA GLY A 117 -3.59 4.86 9.54
C GLY A 117 -2.98 5.15 8.17
N ARG A 118 -1.68 5.35 8.10
CA ARG A 118 -0.94 5.59 6.85
C ARG A 118 -0.92 4.37 5.91
N LEU A 119 -0.78 3.16 6.47
CA LEU A 119 -0.70 1.93 5.68
C LEU A 119 -2.07 1.52 5.11
N TYR A 120 -3.09 1.51 5.95
CA TYR A 120 -4.41 0.98 5.59
C TYR A 120 -5.45 2.05 5.30
N GLY A 121 -5.09 3.31 5.41
CA GLY A 121 -6.04 4.43 5.29
C GLY A 121 -6.81 4.73 6.58
N GLY A 122 -6.74 3.87 7.59
CA GLY A 122 -7.41 4.08 8.86
C GLY A 122 -6.93 3.14 9.96
N ALA A 123 -6.95 3.62 11.19
CA ALA A 123 -6.78 2.83 12.39
C ALA A 123 -7.59 3.46 13.54
N LEU A 124 -8.02 2.62 14.48
CA LEU A 124 -8.80 3.02 15.64
C LEU A 124 -7.97 2.79 16.90
N GLY A 125 -7.85 3.80 17.73
CA GLY A 125 -7.35 3.69 19.09
C GLY A 125 -8.51 3.69 20.06
N VAL A 126 -8.61 2.70 20.93
CA VAL A 126 -9.62 2.64 21.99
C VAL A 126 -8.93 2.98 23.31
N MET A 127 -9.43 3.99 23.99
CA MET A 127 -8.95 4.41 25.32
C MET A 127 -9.47 3.47 26.38
N LEU A 128 -8.57 2.94 27.18
CA LEU A 128 -8.89 2.07 28.32
C LEU A 128 -8.80 2.88 29.60
N ILE A 129 -9.94 3.04 30.29
CA ILE A 129 -10.05 3.74 31.57
C ILE A 129 -10.49 2.76 32.63
N LYS A 130 -9.76 2.71 33.75
CA LYS A 130 -10.12 1.86 34.91
C LYS A 130 -11.44 2.33 35.49
N GLY A 131 -12.30 1.40 35.87
CA GLY A 131 -13.61 1.68 36.43
C GLY A 131 -14.69 2.02 35.38
N GLN A 132 -14.34 2.19 34.11
CA GLN A 132 -15.29 2.43 33.02
C GLN A 132 -15.13 1.39 31.88
N GLY A 133 -14.56 0.24 32.17
CA GLY A 133 -14.28 -0.81 31.16
C GLY A 133 -15.43 -1.78 30.94
N ASP A 134 -16.40 -1.88 31.84
CA ASP A 134 -17.47 -2.88 31.80
C ASP A 134 -18.52 -2.55 30.73
N ASN A 135 -18.75 -1.26 30.46
CA ASN A 135 -19.69 -0.80 29.44
C ASN A 135 -19.03 0.21 28.51
N LEU A 136 -18.46 -0.29 27.42
CA LEU A 136 -17.81 0.57 26.39
C LEU A 136 -18.81 1.24 25.46
N GLU A 137 -20.08 0.85 25.49
CA GLU A 137 -21.15 1.48 24.69
C GLU A 137 -21.56 2.84 25.26
N GLU A 138 -21.35 3.07 26.56
CA GLU A 138 -21.66 4.35 27.16
C GLU A 138 -20.61 5.41 26.85
N PRO A 139 -21.00 6.69 26.68
CA PRO A 139 -20.06 7.79 26.51
C PRO A 139 -19.02 7.82 27.62
N LEU A 140 -17.83 8.31 27.31
CA LEU A 140 -16.77 8.48 28.28
C LEU A 140 -17.15 9.59 29.28
N ASN A 141 -17.22 9.25 30.54
CA ASN A 141 -17.48 10.24 31.58
C ASN A 141 -16.14 10.81 32.09
N TYR A 142 -15.82 12.01 31.62
CA TYR A 142 -14.57 12.70 31.95
C TYR A 142 -14.50 13.11 33.42
N ASP A 143 -15.65 13.41 34.06
CA ASP A 143 -15.71 13.87 35.46
C ASP A 143 -15.36 12.78 36.46
N LEU A 144 -15.49 11.52 36.06
CA LEU A 144 -15.18 10.37 36.90
C LEU A 144 -13.76 9.84 36.74
N ILE A 145 -12.95 10.46 35.86
CA ILE A 145 -11.57 10.01 35.61
C ILE A 145 -10.65 10.61 36.67
N LEU A 146 -10.03 9.75 37.46
CA LEU A 146 -9.02 10.13 38.45
C LEU A 146 -7.60 10.01 37.86
N PRO A 147 -6.61 10.76 38.40
CA PRO A 147 -5.22 10.57 38.07
C PRO A 147 -4.77 9.11 38.25
N GLY A 148 -4.26 8.47 37.20
CA GLY A 148 -3.83 7.07 37.22
C GLY A 148 -4.87 6.06 36.72
N ASP A 149 -6.07 6.51 36.33
CA ASP A 149 -7.12 5.62 35.80
C ASP A 149 -6.91 5.32 34.31
N PHE A 150 -6.12 6.11 33.61
CA PHE A 150 -5.78 5.83 32.22
C PHE A 150 -4.90 4.58 32.14
N ALA A 151 -5.46 3.46 31.66
CA ALA A 151 -4.76 2.18 31.55
C ALA A 151 -3.94 2.05 30.26
N GLY A 152 -4.28 2.84 29.24
CA GLY A 152 -3.56 2.85 27.96
C GLY A 152 -4.47 2.97 26.73
N LEU A 153 -3.87 2.79 25.57
CA LEU A 153 -4.53 2.84 24.28
C LEU A 153 -4.39 1.48 23.59
N MET A 154 -5.50 0.89 23.14
CA MET A 154 -5.50 -0.27 22.24
C MET A 154 -5.65 0.22 20.80
N VAL A 155 -4.78 -0.25 19.90
CA VAL A 155 -4.78 0.21 18.51
C VAL A 155 -5.09 -0.95 17.58
N PHE A 156 -6.15 -0.77 16.80
CA PHE A 156 -6.64 -1.69 15.77
C PHE A 156 -6.49 -1.04 14.40
N ASP A 157 -6.16 -1.82 13.39
CA ASP A 157 -6.26 -1.36 12.01
C ASP A 157 -7.69 -1.49 11.48
N ARG A 158 -8.02 -0.73 10.43
CA ARG A 158 -9.40 -0.70 9.88
C ARG A 158 -9.89 -2.05 9.35
N TRP A 159 -8.99 -2.97 8.99
CA TRP A 159 -9.33 -4.26 8.39
C TRP A 159 -9.44 -5.38 9.42
N ASN A 160 -8.92 -5.17 10.62
CA ASN A 160 -8.79 -6.20 11.64
C ASN A 160 -9.86 -6.05 12.73
N GLY A 161 -11.10 -6.30 12.31
CA GLY A 161 -12.22 -6.37 13.25
C GLY A 161 -12.79 -5.04 13.70
N VAL A 162 -12.54 -3.94 13.00
CA VAL A 162 -13.17 -2.65 13.27
C VAL A 162 -14.21 -2.35 12.21
N SER A 163 -15.47 -2.21 12.62
CA SER A 163 -16.58 -1.82 11.74
C SER A 163 -17.25 -0.57 12.31
N PRO A 164 -17.20 0.57 11.60
CA PRO A 164 -17.97 1.74 11.98
C PRO A 164 -19.48 1.47 11.93
N SER A 165 -20.21 2.07 12.84
CA SER A 165 -21.70 2.04 12.85
C SER A 165 -22.27 2.82 11.64
N SER A 166 -23.49 2.47 11.25
CA SER A 166 -24.28 3.27 10.33
C SER A 166 -25.00 4.44 11.03
N GLU A 167 -25.03 4.43 12.35
CA GLU A 167 -25.54 5.51 13.16
C GLU A 167 -24.48 6.60 13.25
N LEU A 168 -24.84 7.85 12.95
CA LEU A 168 -23.93 8.99 12.95
C LEU A 168 -24.24 9.89 14.14
N VAL A 169 -23.23 10.59 14.60
CA VAL A 169 -23.36 11.61 15.65
C VAL A 169 -24.23 12.75 15.11
N ASP A 170 -25.39 12.96 15.72
CA ASP A 170 -26.39 13.98 15.34
C ASP A 170 -26.21 15.30 16.11
N ASP A 171 -25.38 15.31 17.15
CA ASP A 171 -25.14 16.51 17.96
C ASP A 171 -24.20 17.47 17.21
N ILE A 172 -24.72 18.66 16.88
CA ILE A 172 -23.97 19.70 16.16
C ILE A 172 -22.83 20.29 17.02
N ASP A 173 -22.96 20.21 18.33
CA ASP A 173 -21.96 20.73 19.26
C ASP A 173 -20.80 19.74 19.45
N ASP A 174 -20.95 18.50 18.99
CA ASP A 174 -19.88 17.50 19.05
C ASP A 174 -18.87 17.70 17.90
N PRO A 175 -17.56 17.72 18.20
CA PRO A 175 -16.51 17.81 17.19
C PRO A 175 -16.54 16.68 16.14
N GLU A 176 -17.13 15.53 16.47
CA GLU A 176 -17.26 14.36 15.59
C GLU A 176 -18.62 14.30 14.88
N TYR A 177 -19.36 15.42 14.80
CA TYR A 177 -20.61 15.51 14.08
C TYR A 177 -20.54 14.93 12.66
N GLY A 178 -21.47 14.05 12.33
CA GLY A 178 -21.55 13.38 11.03
C GLY A 178 -20.59 12.20 10.85
N LEU A 179 -19.84 11.81 11.89
CA LEU A 179 -19.02 10.61 11.94
C LEU A 179 -19.77 9.47 12.65
N PRO A 180 -19.31 8.21 12.52
CA PRO A 180 -19.93 7.07 13.18
C PRO A 180 -19.99 7.24 14.71
N ASP A 181 -21.17 7.07 15.28
CA ASP A 181 -21.40 7.19 16.72
C ASP A 181 -20.76 6.03 17.50
N TYR A 182 -20.75 4.84 16.92
CA TYR A 182 -20.15 3.65 17.52
C TYR A 182 -19.18 2.95 16.56
N TYR A 183 -18.21 2.28 17.16
CA TYR A 183 -17.32 1.36 16.47
C TYR A 183 -17.50 -0.04 17.05
N VAL A 184 -17.76 -1.02 16.19
CA VAL A 184 -17.79 -2.43 16.61
C VAL A 184 -16.38 -2.98 16.48
N VAL A 185 -15.79 -3.35 17.60
CA VAL A 185 -14.47 -3.98 17.65
C VAL A 185 -14.66 -5.47 17.90
N THR A 186 -14.19 -6.28 16.95
CA THR A 186 -14.25 -7.74 17.08
C THR A 186 -12.90 -8.27 17.53
N ASP A 187 -12.85 -8.91 18.68
CA ASP A 187 -11.65 -9.63 19.10
C ASP A 187 -11.51 -10.92 18.26
N THR A 188 -10.46 -10.98 17.47
CA THR A 188 -10.21 -12.11 16.57
C THR A 188 -9.95 -13.42 17.31
N ALA A 189 -9.50 -13.36 18.58
CA ALA A 189 -9.17 -14.54 19.36
C ALA A 189 -10.40 -15.17 20.03
N SER A 190 -11.30 -14.33 20.56
CA SER A 190 -12.51 -14.77 21.26
C SER A 190 -13.78 -14.73 20.38
N GLY A 191 -13.73 -14.03 19.25
CA GLY A 191 -14.91 -13.76 18.42
C GLY A 191 -15.93 -12.82 19.08
N LEU A 192 -15.57 -12.21 20.21
CA LEU A 192 -16.44 -11.29 20.94
C LEU A 192 -16.51 -9.96 20.18
N MET A 193 -17.72 -9.50 19.94
CA MET A 193 -17.99 -8.18 19.37
C MET A 193 -18.32 -7.22 20.49
N THR A 194 -17.57 -6.14 20.59
CA THR A 194 -17.78 -5.09 21.57
C THR A 194 -18.08 -3.79 20.86
N ARG A 195 -19.18 -3.14 21.18
CA ARG A 195 -19.49 -1.79 20.71
C ARG A 195 -18.75 -0.78 21.58
N VAL A 196 -18.12 0.18 20.93
CA VAL A 196 -17.36 1.23 21.62
C VAL A 196 -17.87 2.57 21.15
N HIS A 197 -18.29 3.43 22.06
CA HIS A 197 -18.76 4.77 21.76
C HIS A 197 -17.63 5.64 21.22
N HIS A 198 -17.93 6.56 20.28
CA HIS A 198 -16.93 7.40 19.61
C HIS A 198 -16.07 8.19 20.61
N SER A 199 -16.65 8.72 21.70
CA SER A 199 -15.92 9.48 22.71
C SER A 199 -14.76 8.73 23.39
N ARG A 200 -14.73 7.39 23.28
CA ARG A 200 -13.66 6.53 23.78
C ARG A 200 -12.64 6.17 22.71
N CYS A 201 -12.84 6.67 21.51
CA CYS A 201 -12.04 6.30 20.34
C CYS A 201 -11.18 7.47 19.87
N VAL A 202 -10.02 7.14 19.33
CA VAL A 202 -9.14 8.07 18.62
C VAL A 202 -8.95 7.53 17.21
N ARG A 203 -9.37 8.30 16.23
CA ARG A 203 -9.23 7.93 14.81
C ARG A 203 -7.87 8.37 14.27
N PHE A 204 -7.17 7.44 13.63
CA PHE A 204 -5.95 7.72 12.88
C PHE A 204 -6.26 7.56 11.41
N ILE A 205 -6.33 8.66 10.69
CA ILE A 205 -6.71 8.67 9.27
C ILE A 205 -5.45 8.73 8.41
N GLY A 206 -5.51 8.09 7.23
CA GLY A 206 -4.43 8.12 6.23
C GLY A 206 -4.47 9.40 5.39
N ASN A 207 -4.55 9.26 4.06
CA ASN A 207 -4.79 10.40 3.18
C ASN A 207 -6.26 10.78 3.22
N ASP A 208 -6.53 12.08 3.32
CA ASP A 208 -7.87 12.61 3.22
C ASP A 208 -8.46 12.34 1.83
N LEU A 209 -9.74 12.06 1.81
CA LEU A 209 -10.50 11.79 0.61
C LEU A 209 -11.60 12.83 0.43
N PRO A 210 -12.00 13.12 -0.82
CA PRO A 210 -13.21 13.87 -1.08
C PRO A 210 -14.43 13.17 -0.45
N TYR A 211 -15.42 13.92 -0.02
CA TYR A 211 -16.60 13.44 0.74
C TYR A 211 -17.22 12.13 0.22
N TRP A 212 -17.46 12.00 -1.11
CA TRP A 212 -18.01 10.78 -1.70
C TRP A 212 -17.10 9.57 -1.62
N GLU A 213 -15.79 9.80 -1.74
CA GLU A 213 -14.79 8.76 -1.61
C GLU A 213 -14.66 8.30 -0.16
N GLU A 214 -14.68 9.24 0.77
CA GLU A 214 -14.66 8.97 2.21
C GLU A 214 -15.86 8.13 2.63
N MET A 215 -17.08 8.48 2.18
CA MET A 215 -18.27 7.65 2.41
C MET A 215 -18.11 6.25 1.84
N SER A 216 -17.54 6.11 0.65
CA SER A 216 -17.31 4.81 0.01
C SER A 216 -16.27 3.96 0.75
N GLU A 217 -15.37 4.60 1.50
CA GLU A 217 -14.37 3.99 2.38
C GLU A 217 -14.85 3.88 3.84
N ILE A 218 -16.15 4.07 4.08
CA ILE A 218 -16.80 3.95 5.39
C ILE A 218 -16.15 4.91 6.41
N TYR A 219 -16.10 6.20 6.03
CA TYR A 219 -15.52 7.29 6.84
C TYR A 219 -14.03 7.13 7.17
N TRP A 220 -13.30 6.30 6.41
CA TRP A 220 -11.85 6.19 6.49
C TRP A 220 -11.17 6.90 5.31
N GLY A 221 -9.90 7.21 5.48
CA GLY A 221 -9.06 7.73 4.40
C GLY A 221 -8.50 6.64 3.49
N ALA A 222 -7.66 7.05 2.55
CA ALA A 222 -6.91 6.15 1.68
C ALA A 222 -5.51 5.84 2.22
N SER A 223 -4.95 4.70 1.80
CA SER A 223 -3.55 4.37 2.04
C SER A 223 -2.63 5.36 1.33
N ILE A 224 -1.58 5.80 2.01
CA ILE A 224 -0.55 6.66 1.40
C ILE A 224 0.15 5.96 0.23
N LEU A 225 0.20 4.64 0.26
CA LEU A 225 0.83 3.84 -0.80
C LEU A 225 0.07 3.90 -2.12
N GLU A 226 -1.22 4.24 -2.09
CA GLU A 226 -2.04 4.30 -3.30
C GLU A 226 -1.50 5.32 -4.32
N SER A 227 -1.07 6.48 -3.84
CA SER A 227 -0.51 7.54 -4.69
C SER A 227 0.87 7.23 -5.26
N VAL A 228 1.64 6.35 -4.61
CA VAL A 228 3.02 6.03 -5.02
C VAL A 228 3.16 4.62 -5.61
N PHE A 229 2.08 3.86 -5.68
CA PHE A 229 2.11 2.45 -6.03
C PHE A 229 2.63 2.18 -7.44
N ASP A 230 2.23 3.00 -8.41
CA ASP A 230 2.69 2.85 -9.79
C ASP A 230 4.18 3.15 -9.94
N GLU A 231 4.70 4.10 -9.19
CA GLU A 231 6.14 4.40 -9.19
C GLU A 231 6.95 3.27 -8.53
N LEU A 232 6.40 2.66 -7.46
CA LEU A 232 7.01 1.48 -6.85
C LEU A 232 7.07 0.32 -7.84
N LYS A 233 5.98 0.03 -8.57
CA LYS A 233 5.96 -1.00 -9.61
C LYS A 233 6.97 -0.73 -10.72
N LYS A 234 7.01 0.50 -11.24
CA LYS A 234 7.98 0.90 -12.30
C LYS A 234 9.41 0.69 -11.82
N ARG A 235 9.72 1.16 -10.61
CA ARG A 235 11.04 1.00 -10.01
C ARG A 235 11.45 -0.46 -9.86
N ASP A 236 10.57 -1.30 -9.33
CA ASP A 236 10.86 -2.70 -9.09
C ASP A 236 11.04 -3.45 -10.41
N ASN A 237 10.22 -3.15 -11.42
CA ASN A 237 10.39 -3.69 -12.78
C ASN A 237 11.71 -3.27 -13.42
N VAL A 238 12.11 -2.00 -13.29
CA VAL A 238 13.39 -1.51 -13.81
C VAL A 238 14.56 -2.19 -13.09
N SER A 239 14.51 -2.29 -11.76
CA SER A 239 15.54 -2.96 -10.97
C SER A 239 15.70 -4.43 -11.38
N TRP A 240 14.58 -5.13 -11.56
CA TRP A 240 14.58 -6.52 -12.02
C TRP A 240 15.15 -6.66 -13.43
N ASN A 241 14.76 -5.80 -14.36
CA ASN A 241 15.26 -5.80 -15.74
C ASN A 241 16.77 -5.53 -15.79
N ILE A 242 17.27 -4.61 -14.98
CA ILE A 242 18.72 -4.33 -14.87
C ILE A 242 19.45 -5.58 -14.34
N ALA A 243 18.93 -6.24 -13.31
CA ALA A 243 19.51 -7.47 -12.79
C ALA A 243 19.56 -8.57 -13.85
N GLN A 244 18.49 -8.75 -14.62
CA GLN A 244 18.46 -9.72 -15.73
C GLN A 244 19.45 -9.35 -16.84
N LEU A 245 19.53 -8.08 -17.24
CA LEU A 245 20.51 -7.63 -18.24
C LEU A 245 21.93 -7.86 -17.79
N THR A 246 22.23 -7.60 -16.51
CA THR A 246 23.56 -7.87 -15.93
C THR A 246 23.88 -9.35 -15.94
N PHE A 247 22.91 -10.20 -15.62
CA PHE A 247 23.06 -11.66 -15.73
C PHE A 247 23.31 -12.09 -17.17
N MET A 248 22.52 -11.59 -18.12
CA MET A 248 22.68 -11.91 -19.54
C MET A 248 23.99 -11.38 -20.13
N ALA A 249 24.49 -10.24 -19.68
CA ALA A 249 25.78 -9.69 -20.10
C ALA A 249 26.98 -10.58 -19.70
N ASN A 250 26.79 -11.42 -18.69
CA ASN A 250 27.81 -12.41 -18.27
C ASN A 250 27.74 -13.73 -19.05
N LEU A 251 26.77 -13.88 -19.99
CA LEU A 251 26.72 -15.06 -20.86
C LEU A 251 27.92 -15.08 -21.82
N ARG A 252 28.79 -16.02 -21.62
CA ARG A 252 29.90 -16.27 -22.53
C ARG A 252 29.38 -17.08 -23.72
N VAL A 253 29.51 -16.52 -24.92
CA VAL A 253 29.17 -17.20 -26.15
C VAL A 253 30.40 -18.01 -26.58
N LEU A 254 30.33 -19.33 -26.50
CA LEU A 254 31.29 -20.25 -27.07
C LEU A 254 31.02 -20.38 -28.58
N LYS A 255 31.89 -19.82 -29.39
CA LYS A 255 31.83 -20.00 -30.83
C LYS A 255 32.65 -21.24 -31.17
N MET A 256 32.00 -22.34 -31.46
CA MET A 256 32.63 -23.54 -31.99
C MET A 256 32.47 -23.57 -33.51
N SER A 257 33.58 -23.52 -34.24
CA SER A 257 33.60 -23.89 -35.66
C SER A 257 33.34 -25.40 -35.73
N ASP A 258 32.46 -25.83 -36.60
CA ASP A 258 32.13 -27.25 -36.84
C ASP A 258 31.18 -27.93 -35.83
N LEU A 259 30.47 -27.16 -34.98
CA LEU A 259 29.48 -27.72 -34.06
C LEU A 259 28.41 -28.56 -34.80
N GLY A 260 28.02 -28.15 -36.02
CA GLY A 260 27.08 -28.89 -36.84
C GLY A 260 27.61 -30.27 -37.31
N GLN A 261 28.88 -30.38 -37.58
CA GLN A 261 29.55 -31.64 -37.96
C GLN A 261 29.76 -32.56 -36.75
N LEU A 262 30.12 -31.97 -35.60
CA LEU A 262 30.25 -32.69 -34.33
C LEU A 262 28.95 -33.29 -33.83
N LEU A 263 27.83 -32.54 -33.97
CA LEU A 263 26.48 -33.03 -33.63
C LEU A 263 25.95 -34.07 -34.63
N ALA A 264 26.35 -33.98 -35.90
CA ALA A 264 25.99 -34.94 -36.94
C ALA A 264 26.85 -36.19 -36.95
N SER A 265 28.01 -36.18 -36.25
CA SER A 265 28.87 -37.37 -36.12
C SER A 265 28.17 -38.41 -35.25
N THR A 266 28.16 -39.65 -35.72
CA THR A 266 27.60 -40.82 -35.03
C THR A 266 28.53 -41.33 -33.91
N ASP A 267 29.66 -40.63 -33.69
CA ASP A 267 30.64 -41.03 -32.70
C ASP A 267 30.27 -40.55 -31.29
N THR A 268 29.85 -41.51 -30.49
CA THR A 268 29.43 -41.30 -29.09
C THR A 268 30.54 -40.72 -28.20
N ALA A 269 31.84 -40.95 -28.53
CA ALA A 269 32.97 -40.46 -27.77
C ALA A 269 33.11 -38.93 -27.93
N SER A 270 33.01 -38.43 -29.17
CA SER A 270 33.08 -37.01 -29.48
C SER A 270 31.92 -36.22 -28.89
N GLN A 271 30.73 -36.81 -28.84
CA GLN A 271 29.56 -36.20 -28.21
C GLN A 271 29.68 -36.12 -26.67
N GLN A 272 30.25 -37.14 -26.06
CA GLN A 272 30.51 -37.16 -24.62
C GLN A 272 31.57 -36.14 -24.21
N GLU A 273 32.61 -35.95 -25.03
CA GLU A 273 33.65 -34.97 -24.78
C GLU A 273 33.13 -33.53 -24.91
N LEU A 274 32.27 -33.26 -25.87
CA LEU A 274 31.55 -32.02 -26.02
C LEU A 274 30.67 -31.74 -24.77
N TYR A 275 29.93 -32.74 -24.32
CA TYR A 275 29.06 -32.63 -23.13
C TYR A 275 29.88 -32.37 -21.86
N ARG A 276 31.02 -33.05 -21.69
CA ARG A 276 31.94 -32.83 -20.56
C ARG A 276 32.55 -31.45 -20.58
N THR A 277 32.90 -30.92 -21.75
CA THR A 277 33.47 -29.58 -21.89
C THR A 277 32.44 -28.51 -21.57
N LEU A 278 31.20 -28.66 -22.03
CA LEU A 278 30.08 -27.77 -21.70
C LEU A 278 29.73 -27.82 -20.22
N MET A 279 29.73 -29.02 -19.61
CA MET A 279 29.45 -29.16 -18.19
C MET A 279 30.58 -28.62 -17.31
N ALA A 280 31.83 -28.82 -17.69
CA ALA A 280 32.97 -28.26 -16.97
C ALA A 280 32.98 -26.74 -16.99
N GLN A 281 32.58 -26.12 -18.10
CA GLN A 281 32.44 -24.66 -18.18
C GLN A 281 31.27 -24.13 -17.38
N ASN A 282 30.13 -24.82 -17.34
CA ASN A 282 29.03 -24.46 -16.44
C ASN A 282 29.41 -24.56 -14.96
N HIS A 283 30.27 -25.52 -14.60
CA HIS A 283 30.73 -25.69 -13.22
C HIS A 283 31.75 -24.63 -12.77
N ILE A 284 32.48 -24.01 -13.71
CA ILE A 284 33.39 -22.89 -13.40
C ILE A 284 32.63 -21.56 -13.24
N MET A 285 31.39 -21.52 -13.67
CA MET A 285 30.55 -20.30 -13.66
C MET A 285 29.55 -20.19 -12.48
N ASN A 286 29.39 -21.23 -11.69
CA ASN A 286 28.66 -21.28 -10.44
C ASN A 286 29.61 -21.27 -9.23
#